data_8a3369f5c929ee3f05b7251ec9ba5d89
#
_entry.id   8a3369f5c929ee3f05b7251ec9ba5d89
#
_cell.length_a   1.000
_cell.length_b   1.000
_cell.length_c   1.000
_cell.angle_alpha   90.00
_cell.angle_beta   90.00
_cell.angle_gamma   90.00
#
_symmetry.space_group_name_H-M   'P 1'
#
loop_
_entity.id
_entity.type
_entity.pdbx_description
1 polymer ?
#
loop_
_entity_poly.entity_id
_entity_poly.type
_entity_poly.pdbx_seq_one_letter_code
_entity_poly.pdbx_strand_id
1 'polypeptide(L)'
;ISDFIFSNEGKLIAIQGPPGTGKTTLSSKIVCELVQKGYRIAITANSHKVINNLLLKIDDIFQEQNINLLVAKCDSNNDKIFQGSNVRTLAPKKISDLITVMGATTNKFCNKDFNSTFDLLIVDEAGQYSLANLLTIATHSRSILLVGDTQQLPMPTKASHPNNSGQSCLQYLMDGLEVVPNNKGIFLPISWRMAPA
;
A
#
# COMPACT_ATOMS: atom_id res chain seq x y z
N ILE A 1 -8.04 13.56 5.10
CA ILE A 1 -6.83 12.69 5.00
C ILE A 1 -6.14 12.91 3.67
N SER A 2 -6.87 12.93 2.57
CA SER A 2 -6.31 13.21 1.24
C SER A 2 -5.57 14.54 1.21
N ASP A 3 -6.11 15.59 1.83
CA ASP A 3 -5.45 16.88 1.93
C ASP A 3 -4.13 16.81 2.72
N PHE A 4 -4.08 15.95 3.76
CA PHE A 4 -2.83 15.69 4.48
C PHE A 4 -1.80 15.02 3.58
N ILE A 5 -2.21 14.08 2.72
CA ILE A 5 -1.31 13.42 1.76
C ILE A 5 -0.80 14.44 0.75
N PHE A 6 -1.66 15.30 0.20
CA PHE A 6 -1.26 16.38 -0.72
C PHE A 6 -0.26 17.35 -0.10
N SER A 7 -0.51 17.81 1.13
CA SER A 7 0.41 18.75 1.81
C SER A 7 1.75 18.11 2.19
N ASN A 8 1.87 16.79 2.06
CA ASN A 8 3.08 16.02 2.32
C ASN A 8 3.63 15.30 1.09
N GLU A 9 3.38 15.82 -0.11
CA GLU A 9 3.96 15.28 -1.34
C GLU A 9 5.50 15.24 -1.26
N GLY A 10 6.08 14.14 -1.77
CA GLY A 10 7.52 13.88 -1.66
C GLY A 10 7.98 13.35 -0.30
N LYS A 11 7.07 13.00 0.59
CA LYS A 11 7.37 12.51 1.95
C LYS A 11 6.95 11.07 2.17
N LEU A 12 7.48 10.52 3.25
CA LEU A 12 7.06 9.25 3.85
C LEU A 12 6.08 9.57 5.00
N ILE A 13 4.84 9.09 4.88
CA ILE A 13 3.77 9.31 5.86
C ILE A 13 3.14 7.99 6.27
N ALA A 14 2.44 7.95 7.41
CA ALA A 14 1.82 6.74 7.92
C ALA A 14 0.35 6.89 8.32
N ILE A 15 -0.40 5.80 8.17
CA ILE A 15 -1.69 5.55 8.83
C ILE A 15 -1.50 4.35 9.75
N GLN A 16 -1.44 4.61 11.04
CA GLN A 16 -1.30 3.59 12.07
C GLN A 16 -2.65 3.29 12.72
N GLY A 17 -2.89 2.03 13.03
CA GLY A 17 -4.06 1.64 13.84
C GLY A 17 -4.11 0.14 14.09
N PRO A 18 -4.71 -0.29 15.21
CA PRO A 18 -4.89 -1.70 15.54
C PRO A 18 -5.74 -2.44 14.50
N PRO A 19 -5.79 -3.79 14.57
CA PRO A 19 -6.68 -4.58 13.73
C PRO A 19 -8.15 -4.15 13.90
N GLY A 20 -8.89 -4.07 12.78
CA GLY A 20 -10.30 -3.72 12.81
C GLY A 20 -10.62 -2.22 12.82
N THR A 21 -9.63 -1.34 12.72
CA THR A 21 -9.87 0.12 12.62
C THR A 21 -10.31 0.61 11.24
N GLY A 22 -10.44 -0.31 10.27
CA GLY A 22 -10.89 0.04 8.93
C GLY A 22 -9.78 0.56 8.00
N LYS A 23 -8.48 0.32 8.29
CA LYS A 23 -7.34 0.75 7.46
C LYS A 23 -7.52 0.46 5.98
N THR A 24 -7.86 -0.76 5.61
CA THR A 24 -8.06 -1.16 4.20
C THR A 24 -9.22 -0.39 3.54
N THR A 25 -10.31 -0.16 4.27
CA THR A 25 -11.43 0.67 3.79
C THR A 25 -11.02 2.13 3.60
N LEU A 26 -10.24 2.65 4.53
CA LEU A 26 -9.70 4.01 4.44
C LEU A 26 -8.74 4.13 3.25
N SER A 27 -7.81 3.18 3.08
CA SER A 27 -6.88 3.15 1.96
C SER A 27 -7.61 3.10 0.61
N SER A 28 -8.65 2.27 0.47
CA SER A 28 -9.41 2.21 -0.78
C SER A 28 -10.12 3.53 -1.10
N LYS A 29 -10.70 4.21 -0.10
CA LYS A 29 -11.30 5.54 -0.27
C LYS A 29 -10.28 6.61 -0.65
N ILE A 30 -9.11 6.61 0.00
CA ILE A 30 -7.98 7.51 -0.33
C ILE A 30 -7.57 7.32 -1.79
N VAL A 31 -7.40 6.07 -2.22
CA VAL A 31 -7.07 5.77 -3.63
C VAL A 31 -8.11 6.37 -4.56
N CYS A 32 -9.40 6.15 -4.29
CA CYS A 32 -10.49 6.68 -5.15
C CYS A 32 -10.49 8.19 -5.24
N GLU A 33 -10.25 8.91 -4.15
CA GLU A 33 -10.14 10.38 -4.16
C GLU A 33 -8.90 10.87 -4.93
N LEU A 34 -7.75 10.21 -4.77
CA LEU A 34 -6.50 10.62 -5.40
C LEU A 34 -6.53 10.37 -6.92
N VAL A 35 -7.06 9.24 -7.36
CA VAL A 35 -7.12 8.93 -8.80
C VAL A 35 -8.07 9.86 -9.56
N GLN A 36 -9.15 10.33 -8.92
CA GLN A 36 -10.04 11.35 -9.48
C GLN A 36 -9.36 12.70 -9.65
N LYS A 37 -8.29 12.95 -8.91
CA LYS A 37 -7.41 14.13 -9.03
C LYS A 37 -6.23 13.88 -9.99
N GLY A 38 -6.19 12.75 -10.69
CA GLY A 38 -5.18 12.40 -11.68
C GLY A 38 -3.94 11.72 -11.16
N TYR A 39 -3.91 11.29 -9.88
CA TYR A 39 -2.76 10.58 -9.30
C TYR A 39 -2.72 9.12 -9.77
N ARG A 40 -1.52 8.63 -10.03
CA ARG A 40 -1.22 7.22 -10.27
C ARG A 40 -0.73 6.57 -8.99
N ILE A 41 -1.35 5.46 -8.60
CA ILE A 41 -1.13 4.83 -7.30
C ILE A 41 -0.56 3.42 -7.48
N ALA A 42 0.55 3.15 -6.81
CA ALA A 42 1.07 1.78 -6.64
C ALA A 42 0.70 1.24 -5.26
N ILE A 43 0.45 -0.06 -5.17
CA ILE A 43 0.10 -0.77 -3.94
C ILE A 43 1.03 -1.96 -3.78
N THR A 44 1.58 -2.14 -2.59
CA THR A 44 2.37 -3.32 -2.22
C THR A 44 2.02 -3.82 -0.82
N ALA A 45 2.33 -5.07 -0.57
CA ALA A 45 2.28 -5.71 0.74
C ALA A 45 3.14 -6.98 0.73
N ASN A 46 3.32 -7.61 1.89
CA ASN A 46 4.07 -8.87 2.00
C ASN A 46 3.38 -10.07 1.35
N SER A 47 2.09 -10.02 1.08
CA SER A 47 1.36 -11.14 0.50
C SER A 47 0.48 -10.74 -0.68
N HIS A 48 0.37 -11.64 -1.65
CA HIS A 48 -0.56 -11.49 -2.76
C HIS A 48 -2.01 -11.31 -2.28
N LYS A 49 -2.40 -12.00 -1.21
CA LYS A 49 -3.75 -11.94 -0.65
C LYS A 49 -4.12 -10.53 -0.19
N VAL A 50 -3.21 -9.84 0.51
CA VAL A 50 -3.44 -8.47 0.99
C VAL A 50 -3.58 -7.51 -0.18
N ILE A 51 -2.67 -7.59 -1.16
CA ILE A 51 -2.73 -6.77 -2.37
C ILE A 51 -4.04 -7.00 -3.13
N ASN A 52 -4.41 -8.26 -3.36
CA ASN A 52 -5.61 -8.63 -4.09
C ASN A 52 -6.88 -8.11 -3.39
N ASN A 53 -6.96 -8.25 -2.07
CA ASN A 53 -8.10 -7.75 -1.30
C ASN A 53 -8.27 -6.23 -1.42
N LEU A 54 -7.16 -5.47 -1.39
CA LEU A 54 -7.22 -4.02 -1.53
C LEU A 54 -7.61 -3.62 -2.97
N LEU A 55 -7.06 -4.30 -4.00
CA LEU A 55 -7.42 -4.04 -5.40
C LEU A 55 -8.90 -4.32 -5.67
N LEU A 56 -9.44 -5.44 -5.18
CA LEU A 56 -10.87 -5.75 -5.32
C LEU A 56 -11.74 -4.69 -4.65
N LYS A 57 -11.38 -4.26 -3.45
CA LYS A 57 -12.13 -3.24 -2.73
C LYS A 57 -12.11 -1.87 -3.43
N ILE A 58 -11.01 -1.54 -4.10
CA ILE A 58 -10.91 -0.35 -4.95
C ILE A 58 -11.80 -0.50 -6.18
N ASP A 59 -11.77 -1.67 -6.83
CA ASP A 59 -12.61 -1.95 -7.99
C ASP A 59 -14.11 -1.88 -7.65
N ASP A 60 -14.53 -2.43 -6.51
CA ASP A 60 -15.91 -2.34 -6.01
C ASP A 60 -16.35 -0.87 -5.90
N ILE A 61 -15.53 0.00 -5.30
CA ILE A 61 -15.84 1.43 -5.18
C ILE A 61 -15.85 2.10 -6.56
N PHE A 62 -14.95 1.72 -7.46
CA PHE A 62 -14.92 2.26 -8.82
C PHE A 62 -16.20 1.91 -9.57
N GLN A 63 -16.69 0.68 -9.43
CA GLN A 63 -17.96 0.25 -10.03
C GLN A 63 -19.16 1.01 -9.43
N GLU A 64 -19.23 1.13 -8.08
CA GLU A 64 -20.29 1.87 -7.39
C GLU A 64 -20.34 3.36 -7.79
N GLN A 65 -19.19 3.98 -8.02
CA GLN A 65 -19.08 5.40 -8.37
C GLN A 65 -18.99 5.67 -9.88
N ASN A 66 -19.09 4.62 -10.72
CA ASN A 66 -18.92 4.71 -12.18
C ASN A 66 -17.57 5.32 -12.60
N ILE A 67 -16.50 5.01 -11.87
CA ILE A 67 -15.13 5.45 -12.18
C ILE A 67 -14.54 4.49 -13.21
N ASN A 68 -14.30 4.96 -14.43
CA ASN A 68 -13.72 4.14 -15.50
C ASN A 68 -12.20 4.34 -15.61
N LEU A 69 -11.45 3.79 -14.67
CA LEU A 69 -9.99 3.83 -14.63
C LEU A 69 -9.40 2.42 -14.61
N LEU A 70 -8.16 2.29 -15.12
CA LEU A 70 -7.51 0.99 -15.20
C LEU A 70 -6.86 0.59 -13.88
N VAL A 71 -7.35 -0.51 -13.31
CA VAL A 71 -6.77 -1.19 -12.15
C VAL A 71 -6.05 -2.45 -12.60
N ALA A 72 -4.82 -2.65 -12.20
CA ALA A 72 -4.04 -3.82 -12.58
C ALA A 72 -3.33 -4.47 -11.40
N LYS A 73 -3.24 -5.80 -11.45
CA LYS A 73 -2.29 -6.61 -10.68
C LYS A 73 -1.09 -6.90 -11.57
N CYS A 74 0.08 -6.48 -11.14
CA CYS A 74 1.32 -6.86 -11.83
C CYS A 74 1.71 -8.29 -11.44
N ASP A 75 1.40 -9.25 -12.29
CA ASP A 75 1.77 -10.66 -12.13
C ASP A 75 1.90 -11.36 -13.49
N SER A 76 2.56 -12.51 -13.49
CA SER A 76 2.70 -13.36 -14.68
C SER A 76 1.58 -14.40 -14.81
N ASN A 77 0.95 -14.73 -13.68
CA ASN A 77 -0.11 -15.72 -13.59
C ASN A 77 -1.47 -15.03 -13.49
N ASN A 78 -2.43 -15.49 -14.28
CA ASN A 78 -3.79 -14.98 -14.23
C ASN A 78 -4.48 -15.50 -12.95
N ASP A 79 -4.80 -14.62 -12.06
CA ASP A 79 -5.37 -14.98 -10.75
C ASP A 79 -6.89 -15.08 -10.87
N LYS A 80 -7.46 -16.28 -10.62
CA LYS A 80 -8.91 -16.52 -10.69
C LYS A 80 -9.72 -15.64 -9.73
N ILE A 81 -9.06 -15.06 -8.72
CA ILE A 81 -9.70 -14.19 -7.73
C ILE A 81 -10.30 -12.91 -8.35
N PHE A 82 -9.79 -12.50 -9.52
CA PHE A 82 -10.30 -11.32 -10.23
C PHE A 82 -11.42 -11.64 -11.24
N GLN A 83 -11.94 -12.87 -11.24
CA GLN A 83 -13.07 -13.24 -12.07
C GLN A 83 -14.32 -12.42 -11.68
N GLY A 84 -14.93 -11.71 -12.64
CA GLY A 84 -16.07 -10.83 -12.39
C GLY A 84 -15.70 -9.40 -11.94
N SER A 85 -14.41 -9.08 -11.79
CA SER A 85 -13.92 -7.72 -11.53
C SER A 85 -13.31 -7.08 -12.78
N ASN A 86 -13.08 -5.76 -12.74
CA ASN A 86 -12.37 -5.05 -13.80
C ASN A 86 -10.84 -5.05 -13.61
N VAL A 87 -10.35 -5.67 -12.54
CA VAL A 87 -8.90 -5.77 -12.26
C VAL A 87 -8.24 -6.66 -13.29
N ARG A 88 -7.22 -6.12 -13.99
CA ARG A 88 -6.47 -6.84 -15.03
C ARG A 88 -5.17 -7.39 -14.47
N THR A 89 -4.85 -8.64 -14.77
CA THR A 89 -3.52 -9.19 -14.47
C THR A 89 -2.59 -8.95 -15.67
N LEU A 90 -1.49 -8.25 -15.43
CA LEU A 90 -0.54 -7.83 -16.45
C LEU A 90 0.89 -8.21 -16.06
N ALA A 91 1.67 -8.71 -17.04
CA ALA A 91 3.11 -8.91 -16.83
C ALA A 91 3.86 -7.57 -16.67
N PRO A 92 5.02 -7.51 -15.97
CA PRO A 92 5.76 -6.28 -15.71
C PRO A 92 5.97 -5.40 -16.94
N LYS A 93 6.38 -5.98 -18.07
CA LYS A 93 6.60 -5.27 -19.36
C LYS A 93 5.34 -4.65 -19.99
N LYS A 94 4.16 -5.01 -19.51
CA LYS A 94 2.86 -4.49 -20.01
C LYS A 94 2.32 -3.36 -19.11
N ILE A 95 2.99 -3.06 -18.00
CA ILE A 95 2.62 -1.94 -17.17
C ILE A 95 3.03 -0.66 -17.88
N SER A 96 2.08 0.24 -18.07
CA SER A 96 2.24 1.50 -18.78
C SER A 96 1.61 2.63 -17.99
N ASP A 97 1.80 3.86 -18.47
CA ASP A 97 1.25 5.06 -17.84
C ASP A 97 -0.29 5.16 -17.91
N LEU A 98 -0.93 4.29 -18.70
CA LEU A 98 -2.38 4.15 -18.73
C LEU A 98 -2.94 3.45 -17.47
N ILE A 99 -2.09 2.74 -16.71
CA ILE A 99 -2.53 2.08 -15.49
C ILE A 99 -2.57 3.12 -14.36
N THR A 100 -3.75 3.36 -13.83
CA THR A 100 -3.98 4.36 -12.78
C THR A 100 -3.71 3.77 -11.38
N VAL A 101 -4.15 2.53 -11.14
CA VAL A 101 -3.88 1.81 -9.89
C VAL A 101 -3.21 0.48 -10.20
N MET A 102 -2.08 0.21 -9.56
CA MET A 102 -1.33 -1.03 -9.74
C MET A 102 -0.98 -1.68 -8.40
N GLY A 103 -1.30 -2.97 -8.27
CA GLY A 103 -0.83 -3.80 -7.16
C GLY A 103 0.30 -4.73 -7.58
N ALA A 104 1.39 -4.77 -6.81
CA ALA A 104 2.53 -5.65 -7.07
C ALA A 104 3.27 -6.04 -5.79
N THR A 105 3.90 -7.21 -5.79
CA THR A 105 4.88 -7.57 -4.75
C THR A 105 6.23 -6.92 -5.03
N THR A 106 7.11 -6.83 -4.02
CA THR A 106 8.48 -6.31 -4.15
C THR A 106 9.22 -6.91 -5.36
N ASN A 107 9.16 -8.23 -5.53
CA ASN A 107 9.85 -8.92 -6.63
C ASN A 107 9.38 -8.48 -8.03
N LYS A 108 8.12 -8.06 -8.16
CA LYS A 108 7.60 -7.57 -9.44
C LYS A 108 8.07 -6.15 -9.73
N PHE A 109 8.17 -5.29 -8.73
CA PHE A 109 8.79 -3.97 -8.85
C PHE A 109 10.27 -4.05 -9.22
N CYS A 110 11.00 -5.02 -8.65
CA CYS A 110 12.42 -5.25 -8.94
C CYS A 110 12.68 -5.95 -10.29
N ASN A 111 11.63 -6.27 -11.06
CA ASN A 111 11.81 -6.91 -12.36
C ASN A 111 12.42 -5.90 -13.34
N LYS A 112 13.47 -6.32 -14.08
CA LYS A 112 14.17 -5.49 -15.06
C LYS A 112 13.27 -4.88 -16.15
N ASP A 113 12.16 -5.56 -16.44
CA ASP A 113 11.19 -5.12 -17.45
C ASP A 113 10.13 -4.17 -16.88
N PHE A 114 10.19 -3.89 -15.56
CA PHE A 114 9.29 -2.94 -14.92
C PHE A 114 9.90 -1.52 -14.99
N ASN A 115 9.25 -0.64 -15.75
CA ASN A 115 9.71 0.72 -15.95
C ASN A 115 8.54 1.70 -15.87
N SER A 116 7.93 1.80 -14.71
CA SER A 116 6.84 2.75 -14.44
C SER A 116 7.05 3.42 -13.09
N THR A 117 6.64 4.68 -13.00
CA THR A 117 6.64 5.48 -11.77
C THR A 117 5.21 5.88 -11.41
N PHE A 118 4.97 6.10 -10.13
CA PHE A 118 3.69 6.46 -9.55
C PHE A 118 3.84 7.69 -8.67
N ASP A 119 2.73 8.39 -8.44
CA ASP A 119 2.75 9.56 -7.57
C ASP A 119 2.77 9.13 -6.09
N LEU A 120 2.09 8.01 -5.77
CA LEU A 120 2.03 7.46 -4.42
C LEU A 120 2.22 5.94 -4.44
N LEU A 121 3.07 5.43 -3.54
CA LEU A 121 3.16 4.01 -3.20
C LEU A 121 2.49 3.77 -1.84
N ILE A 122 1.47 2.94 -1.81
CA ILE A 122 0.83 2.48 -0.58
C ILE A 122 1.44 1.12 -0.19
N VAL A 123 1.98 1.06 1.01
CA VAL A 123 2.49 -0.18 1.63
C VAL A 123 1.47 -0.62 2.66
N ASP A 124 0.65 -1.61 2.33
CA ASP A 124 -0.31 -2.17 3.29
C ASP A 124 0.37 -3.24 4.17
N GLU A 125 -0.09 -3.37 5.41
CA GLU A 125 0.55 -4.16 6.47
C GLU A 125 2.02 -3.77 6.71
N ALA A 126 2.31 -2.47 6.70
CA ALA A 126 3.65 -1.90 6.82
C ALA A 126 4.39 -2.26 8.12
N GLY A 127 3.67 -2.68 9.16
CA GLY A 127 4.26 -3.24 10.39
C GLY A 127 4.98 -4.58 10.17
N GLN A 128 4.68 -5.27 9.07
CA GLN A 128 5.32 -6.52 8.67
C GLN A 128 6.24 -6.36 7.45
N TYR A 129 6.28 -5.19 6.82
CA TYR A 129 7.05 -4.94 5.60
C TYR A 129 8.43 -4.40 5.96
N SER A 130 9.50 -5.11 5.57
CA SER A 130 10.87 -4.73 5.96
C SER A 130 11.32 -3.42 5.31
N LEU A 131 12.14 -2.65 6.03
CA LEU A 131 12.75 -1.43 5.52
C LEU A 131 13.60 -1.72 4.27
N ALA A 132 14.33 -2.83 4.23
CA ALA A 132 15.10 -3.24 3.07
C ALA A 132 14.24 -3.39 1.81
N ASN A 133 13.07 -4.07 1.93
CA ASN A 133 12.14 -4.22 0.81
C ASN A 133 11.57 -2.86 0.36
N LEU A 134 11.26 -1.97 1.30
CA LEU A 134 10.78 -0.63 0.96
C LEU A 134 11.82 0.15 0.16
N LEU A 135 13.07 0.15 0.60
CA LEU A 135 14.15 0.89 -0.07
C LEU A 135 14.36 0.42 -1.52
N THR A 136 14.19 -0.87 -1.81
CA THR A 136 14.35 -1.41 -3.18
C THR A 136 13.29 -0.92 -4.15
N ILE A 137 12.11 -0.52 -3.67
CA ILE A 137 10.98 -0.11 -4.52
C ILE A 137 10.62 1.37 -4.38
N ALA A 138 11.24 2.08 -3.44
CA ALA A 138 10.94 3.48 -3.15
C ALA A 138 11.13 4.41 -4.37
N THR A 139 12.06 4.07 -5.26
CA THR A 139 12.35 4.83 -6.49
C THR A 139 11.22 4.83 -7.51
N HIS A 140 10.23 3.92 -7.37
CA HIS A 140 9.07 3.84 -8.25
C HIS A 140 7.93 4.81 -7.87
N SER A 141 8.11 5.63 -6.85
CA SER A 141 7.08 6.60 -6.44
C SER A 141 7.69 7.90 -5.90
N ARG A 142 6.90 8.98 -5.98
CA ARG A 142 7.27 10.29 -5.42
C ARG A 142 7.02 10.35 -3.92
N SER A 143 5.93 9.75 -3.46
CA SER A 143 5.50 9.75 -2.07
C SER A 143 5.20 8.33 -1.62
N ILE A 144 5.30 8.06 -0.32
CA ILE A 144 5.04 6.73 0.25
C ILE A 144 4.07 6.87 1.42
N LEU A 145 3.00 6.06 1.40
CA LEU A 145 2.05 5.92 2.48
C LEU A 145 2.20 4.53 3.11
N LEU A 146 2.63 4.49 4.36
CA LEU A 146 2.70 3.28 5.17
C LEU A 146 1.37 3.08 5.90
N VAL A 147 0.73 1.94 5.71
CA VAL A 147 -0.53 1.60 6.38
C VAL A 147 -0.31 0.35 7.21
N GLY A 148 -0.51 0.40 8.52
CA GLY A 148 -0.24 -0.78 9.33
C GLY A 148 -0.44 -0.61 10.82
N ASP A 149 0.11 -1.57 11.55
CA ASP A 149 0.09 -1.63 13.01
C ASP A 149 1.49 -2.05 13.49
N THR A 150 2.06 -1.28 14.40
CA THR A 150 3.38 -1.58 14.99
C THR A 150 3.32 -2.64 16.09
N GLN A 151 2.13 -2.91 16.63
CA GLN A 151 1.93 -3.92 17.68
C GLN A 151 1.72 -5.34 17.12
N GLN A 152 1.56 -5.48 15.79
CA GLN A 152 1.54 -6.80 15.17
C GLN A 152 2.94 -7.41 15.16
N LEU A 153 3.00 -8.75 15.30
CA LEU A 153 4.26 -9.49 15.24
C LEU A 153 5.00 -9.16 13.92
N PRO A 154 6.28 -8.83 14.00
CA PRO A 154 7.08 -8.63 12.80
C PRO A 154 7.17 -9.92 11.98
N MET A 155 7.40 -9.78 10.68
CA MET A 155 7.63 -10.94 9.83
C MET A 155 8.87 -11.71 10.30
N PRO A 156 8.81 -13.05 10.48
CA PRO A 156 9.97 -13.83 10.87
C PRO A 156 11.08 -13.68 9.82
N THR A 157 12.26 -13.27 10.26
CA THR A 157 13.45 -13.16 9.41
C THR A 157 14.30 -14.41 9.55
N LYS A 158 14.84 -14.91 8.43
CA LYS A 158 15.73 -16.08 8.44
C LYS A 158 17.16 -15.73 8.85
N ALA A 159 17.52 -14.44 8.90
CA ALA A 159 18.83 -13.94 9.27
C ALA A 159 18.72 -12.55 9.89
N SER A 160 19.69 -12.17 10.72
CA SER A 160 19.81 -10.80 11.22
C SER A 160 20.32 -9.88 10.11
N HIS A 161 19.67 -8.74 9.93
CA HIS A 161 20.11 -7.71 9.01
C HIS A 161 21.02 -6.71 9.72
N PRO A 162 22.08 -6.21 9.07
CA PRO A 162 22.97 -5.23 9.66
C PRO A 162 22.24 -3.90 9.91
N ASN A 163 22.67 -3.18 10.95
CA ASN A 163 22.19 -1.82 11.26
C ASN A 163 20.65 -1.69 11.37
N ASN A 164 19.99 -2.71 11.93
CA ASN A 164 18.52 -2.73 12.09
C ASN A 164 17.70 -2.63 10.79
N SER A 165 18.31 -2.84 9.61
CA SER A 165 17.60 -2.78 8.32
C SER A 165 16.56 -3.89 8.14
N GLY A 166 16.53 -4.88 9.03
CA GLY A 166 15.49 -5.92 9.09
C GLY A 166 14.22 -5.48 9.82
N GLN A 167 14.21 -4.34 10.52
CA GLN A 167 13.00 -3.82 11.16
C GLN A 167 11.93 -3.46 10.13
N SER A 168 10.67 -3.38 10.55
CA SER A 168 9.61 -2.94 9.64
C SER A 168 9.77 -1.46 9.26
N CYS A 169 9.32 -1.11 8.05
CA CYS A 169 9.38 0.28 7.61
C CYS A 169 8.52 1.21 8.48
N LEU A 170 7.44 0.69 9.06
CA LEU A 170 6.62 1.46 9.99
C LEU A 170 7.34 1.70 11.32
N GLN A 171 8.00 0.68 11.90
CA GLN A 171 8.83 0.84 13.12
C GLN A 171 9.95 1.84 12.90
N TYR A 172 10.60 1.80 11.73
CA TYR A 172 11.63 2.77 11.37
C TYR A 172 11.10 4.21 11.36
N LEU A 173 9.94 4.44 10.77
CA LEU A 173 9.32 5.77 10.74
C LEU A 173 8.94 6.27 12.14
N MET A 174 8.49 5.35 13.01
CA MET A 174 8.05 5.62 14.38
C MET A 174 9.20 6.01 15.31
N ASP A 175 10.43 5.55 15.01
CA ASP A 175 11.65 5.89 15.78
C ASP A 175 11.49 5.65 17.30
N GLY A 176 10.95 4.49 17.66
CA GLY A 176 10.71 4.10 19.06
C GLY A 176 9.44 4.65 19.70
N LEU A 177 8.65 5.46 19.00
CA LEU A 177 7.37 5.94 19.49
C LEU A 177 6.28 4.86 19.34
N GLU A 178 5.33 4.82 20.28
CA GLU A 178 4.19 3.90 20.22
C GLU A 178 3.12 4.36 19.23
N VAL A 179 2.93 5.67 19.11
CA VAL A 179 1.92 6.31 18.26
C VAL A 179 2.60 7.23 17.26
N VAL A 180 2.16 7.16 16.00
CA VAL A 180 2.69 8.03 14.95
C VAL A 180 2.47 9.50 15.28
N PRO A 181 3.52 10.34 15.25
CA PRO A 181 3.37 11.77 15.53
C PRO A 181 2.59 12.47 14.40
N ASN A 182 1.81 13.49 14.75
CA ASN A 182 0.90 14.19 13.84
C ASN A 182 1.58 14.77 12.58
N ASN A 183 2.87 15.08 12.64
CA ASN A 183 3.64 15.57 11.51
C ASN A 183 4.15 14.44 10.56
N LYS A 184 4.05 13.17 10.99
CA LYS A 184 4.46 12.01 10.21
C LYS A 184 3.30 11.12 9.79
N GLY A 185 2.09 11.31 10.35
CA GLY A 185 0.96 10.44 10.03
C GLY A 185 -0.29 10.66 10.86
N ILE A 186 -1.17 9.68 10.77
CA ILE A 186 -2.48 9.67 11.40
C ILE A 186 -2.63 8.37 12.20
N PHE A 187 -3.05 8.48 13.45
CA PHE A 187 -3.41 7.33 14.29
C PHE A 187 -4.92 7.12 14.28
N LEU A 188 -5.36 5.87 14.08
CA LEU A 188 -6.76 5.44 14.13
C LEU A 188 -7.03 4.70 15.44
N PRO A 189 -7.59 5.35 16.46
CA PRO A 189 -7.71 4.74 17.79
C PRO A 189 -8.89 3.76 17.94
N ILE A 190 -9.91 3.87 17.08
CA ILE A 190 -11.18 3.15 17.24
C ILE A 190 -11.17 1.85 16.43
N SER A 191 -11.24 0.71 17.12
CA SER A 191 -11.45 -0.61 16.48
C SER A 191 -12.95 -0.94 16.43
N TRP A 192 -13.44 -1.29 15.24
CA TRP A 192 -14.83 -1.68 14.99
C TRP A 192 -15.04 -3.21 15.08
N ARG A 193 -13.95 -3.96 15.28
CA ARG A 193 -13.99 -5.43 15.30
C ARG A 193 -14.23 -6.00 16.70
N MET A 194 -13.94 -5.24 17.72
CA MET A 194 -14.13 -5.65 19.12
C MET A 194 -15.39 -5.01 19.68
N ALA A 195 -16.26 -5.81 20.32
CA ALA A 195 -17.39 -5.28 21.08
C ALA A 195 -16.85 -4.32 22.18
N PRO A 196 -17.58 -3.23 22.47
CA PRO A 196 -17.27 -2.42 23.65
C PRO A 196 -17.30 -3.32 24.90
N ALA A 197 -16.31 -3.15 25.76
CA ALA A 197 -16.25 -3.86 27.04
C ALA A 197 -17.37 -3.40 27.96
#